data_576358545acb09cfe908d145eb260a6a
#
_entry.id   576358545acb09cfe908d145eb260a6a
#
_cell.length_a   1.000
_cell.length_b   1.000
_cell.length_c   1.000
_cell.angle_alpha   90.00
_cell.angle_beta   90.00
_cell.angle_gamma   90.00
#
_symmetry.space_group_name_H-M   'P 1'
#
loop_
_entity.id
_entity.type
_entity.pdbx_description
1 polymer ?
#
loop_
_entity_poly.entity_id
_entity_poly.type
_entity_poly.pdbx_seq_one_letter_code
_entity_poly.pdbx_strand_id
1 'polypeptide(L)'
;MTTTFVIWQAAGIVAAAACVWFFLIRPWRRDGRISTDGLLVIACATLWFGDPLSSYFGHWFTYNANLVNFGSWVNEVPGWLAPGRPGAMAPEPILLIGPVYIYFIMIASLFGCWVMRVARRRWPGLRPWQLMGICFVAMCALDVVGEGLVWLPLGFWEYPGGYGLLFPSTYHKYPVNEMLTIGVMFTAVGSLRYFRDDRGHTIAERGIERIRVGRGQTAMRVLAVTFAMHLILTLAYNLPNSIVGAHSRPWPADLQKRSYLTDGICGAGTDRMCPAPGVPLPRGNSGAYIDLDGQLFVPKGTTLPQPVPLDR
;
A
#
# COMPACT_ATOMS: atom_id res chain seq x y z
N MET A 1 -20.52 11.20 2.99
CA MET A 1 -19.21 10.55 3.21
C MET A 1 -19.40 9.13 3.71
N THR A 2 -19.97 8.88 4.88
CA THR A 2 -20.15 7.52 5.45
C THR A 2 -20.84 6.53 4.52
N THR A 3 -21.95 6.91 3.86
CA THR A 3 -22.67 6.04 2.92
C THR A 3 -21.79 5.62 1.74
N THR A 4 -21.00 6.54 1.18
CA THR A 4 -20.06 6.24 0.07
C THR A 4 -19.04 5.21 0.50
N PHE A 5 -18.48 5.34 1.71
CA PHE A 5 -17.49 4.40 2.23
C PHE A 5 -18.09 3.01 2.49
N VAL A 6 -19.31 2.95 3.04
CA VAL A 6 -19.99 1.66 3.24
C VAL A 6 -20.23 0.96 1.89
N ILE A 7 -20.74 1.67 0.90
CA ILE A 7 -20.99 1.11 -0.45
C ILE A 7 -19.68 0.63 -1.06
N TRP A 8 -18.61 1.43 -0.98
CA TRP A 8 -17.32 1.08 -1.58
C TRP A 8 -16.67 -0.13 -0.91
N GLN A 9 -16.68 -0.19 0.43
CA GLN A 9 -16.16 -1.35 1.16
C GLN A 9 -16.97 -2.62 0.83
N ALA A 10 -18.30 -2.53 0.77
CA ALA A 10 -19.15 -3.66 0.39
C ALA A 10 -18.87 -4.12 -1.06
N ALA A 11 -18.76 -3.18 -2.01
CA ALA A 11 -18.41 -3.49 -3.39
C ALA A 11 -17.01 -4.12 -3.50
N GLY A 12 -16.05 -3.62 -2.73
CA GLY A 12 -14.70 -4.18 -2.65
C GLY A 12 -14.67 -5.62 -2.15
N ILE A 13 -15.45 -5.92 -1.11
CA ILE A 13 -15.58 -7.29 -0.59
C ILE A 13 -16.17 -8.22 -1.67
N VAL A 14 -17.21 -7.77 -2.38
CA VAL A 14 -17.80 -8.55 -3.49
C VAL A 14 -16.78 -8.77 -4.60
N ALA A 15 -16.01 -7.74 -4.99
CA ALA A 15 -14.98 -7.84 -6.00
C ALA A 15 -13.86 -8.82 -5.58
N ALA A 16 -13.41 -8.76 -4.32
CA ALA A 16 -12.43 -9.69 -3.78
C ALA A 16 -12.97 -11.13 -3.78
N ALA A 17 -14.21 -11.34 -3.34
CA ALA A 17 -14.85 -12.64 -3.37
C ALA A 17 -14.97 -13.19 -4.80
N ALA A 18 -15.30 -12.34 -5.77
CA ALA A 18 -15.30 -12.70 -7.19
C ALA A 18 -13.89 -13.10 -7.67
N CYS A 19 -12.84 -12.34 -7.32
CA CYS A 19 -11.47 -12.72 -7.64
C CYS A 19 -11.09 -14.09 -7.05
N VAL A 20 -11.40 -14.34 -5.78
CA VAL A 20 -11.16 -15.63 -5.13
C VAL A 20 -11.92 -16.75 -5.85
N TRP A 21 -13.17 -16.51 -6.21
CA TRP A 21 -13.96 -17.52 -6.92
C TRP A 21 -13.39 -17.82 -8.31
N PHE A 22 -13.18 -16.79 -9.15
CA PHE A 22 -12.82 -16.99 -10.55
C PHE A 22 -11.37 -17.43 -10.76
N PHE A 23 -10.44 -16.96 -9.93
CA PHE A 23 -9.02 -17.26 -10.12
C PHE A 23 -8.48 -18.37 -9.22
N LEU A 24 -9.13 -18.66 -8.09
CA LEU A 24 -8.69 -19.69 -7.17
C LEU A 24 -9.66 -20.86 -7.10
N ILE A 25 -10.91 -20.66 -6.61
CA ILE A 25 -11.82 -21.78 -6.26
C ILE A 25 -12.28 -22.52 -7.50
N ARG A 26 -12.80 -21.83 -8.50
CA ARG A 26 -13.33 -22.44 -9.73
C ARG A 26 -12.26 -23.23 -10.50
N PRO A 27 -11.06 -22.71 -10.78
CA PRO A 27 -9.99 -23.48 -11.43
C PRO A 27 -9.53 -24.65 -10.57
N TRP A 28 -9.38 -24.47 -9.25
CA TRP A 28 -8.99 -25.54 -8.36
C TRP A 28 -9.99 -26.70 -8.36
N ARG A 29 -11.30 -26.42 -8.30
CA ARG A 29 -12.35 -27.45 -8.38
C ARG A 29 -12.36 -28.18 -9.72
N ARG A 30 -12.07 -27.48 -10.82
CA ARG A 30 -12.05 -28.06 -12.16
C ARG A 30 -10.81 -28.92 -12.41
N ASP A 31 -9.64 -28.43 -12.02
CA ASP A 31 -8.34 -28.97 -12.45
C ASP A 31 -7.66 -29.80 -11.33
N GLY A 32 -8.22 -29.83 -10.11
CA GLY A 32 -7.64 -30.51 -8.93
C GLY A 32 -6.34 -29.90 -8.42
N ARG A 33 -5.91 -28.76 -8.99
CA ARG A 33 -4.65 -28.08 -8.66
C ARG A 33 -4.84 -26.56 -8.63
N ILE A 34 -4.05 -25.89 -7.79
CA ILE A 34 -4.04 -24.43 -7.72
C ILE A 34 -3.22 -23.91 -8.91
N SER A 35 -3.87 -23.08 -9.73
CA SER A 35 -3.23 -22.38 -10.85
C SER A 35 -2.30 -21.28 -10.34
N THR A 36 -1.41 -20.77 -11.21
CA THR A 36 -0.57 -19.58 -10.88
C THR A 36 -1.41 -18.37 -10.51
N ASP A 37 -2.56 -18.16 -11.18
CA ASP A 37 -3.46 -17.05 -10.82
C ASP A 37 -4.08 -17.26 -9.43
N GLY A 38 -4.39 -18.52 -9.06
CA GLY A 38 -4.83 -18.86 -7.71
C GLY A 38 -3.74 -18.64 -6.66
N LEU A 39 -2.48 -18.95 -6.98
CA LEU A 39 -1.35 -18.64 -6.08
C LEU A 39 -1.18 -17.13 -5.87
N LEU A 40 -1.34 -16.34 -6.93
CA LEU A 40 -1.30 -14.86 -6.85
C LEU A 40 -2.42 -14.33 -5.98
N VAL A 41 -3.65 -14.85 -6.10
CA VAL A 41 -4.78 -14.44 -5.24
C VAL A 41 -4.51 -14.75 -3.77
N ILE A 42 -3.95 -15.95 -3.46
CA ILE A 42 -3.56 -16.30 -2.10
C ILE A 42 -2.51 -15.33 -1.57
N ALA A 43 -1.48 -15.03 -2.36
CA ALA A 43 -0.45 -14.08 -1.99
C ALA A 43 -1.04 -12.68 -1.76
N CYS A 44 -1.87 -12.17 -2.69
CA CYS A 44 -2.55 -10.88 -2.57
C CYS A 44 -3.38 -10.77 -1.28
N ALA A 45 -4.06 -11.86 -0.88
CA ALA A 45 -4.85 -11.89 0.34
C ALA A 45 -4.03 -11.71 1.63
N THR A 46 -2.71 -11.79 1.56
CA THR A 46 -1.81 -11.58 2.71
C THR A 46 -1.05 -10.24 2.67
N LEU A 47 -1.04 -9.54 1.53
CA LEU A 47 -0.22 -8.33 1.34
C LEU A 47 -0.69 -7.16 2.20
N TRP A 48 -1.99 -7.02 2.45
CA TRP A 48 -2.57 -5.94 3.27
C TRP A 48 -1.89 -5.82 4.64
N PHE A 49 -1.39 -6.94 5.17
CA PHE A 49 -0.66 -6.99 6.43
C PHE A 49 0.63 -6.13 6.39
N GLY A 50 1.22 -5.94 5.22
CA GLY A 50 2.39 -5.10 5.03
C GLY A 50 2.07 -3.62 4.75
N ASP A 51 0.81 -3.25 4.57
CA ASP A 51 0.41 -1.89 4.20
C ASP A 51 0.96 -0.80 5.13
N PRO A 52 0.80 -0.90 6.47
CA PRO A 52 1.27 0.13 7.38
C PRO A 52 2.79 0.27 7.46
N LEU A 53 3.56 -0.69 6.95
CA LEU A 53 5.03 -0.63 6.98
C LEU A 53 5.60 0.49 6.10
N SER A 54 4.84 1.01 5.14
CA SER A 54 5.21 2.20 4.36
C SER A 54 5.32 3.45 5.24
N SER A 55 4.65 3.47 6.39
CA SER A 55 4.69 4.54 7.39
C SER A 55 5.64 4.25 8.58
N TYR A 56 6.57 3.29 8.46
CA TYR A 56 7.43 2.83 9.56
C TYR A 56 8.29 3.94 10.18
N PHE A 57 8.89 4.81 9.38
CA PHE A 57 9.75 5.90 9.85
C PHE A 57 9.01 7.23 10.06
N GLY A 58 7.76 7.33 9.65
CA GLY A 58 6.93 8.52 9.77
C GLY A 58 5.61 8.34 9.05
N HIS A 59 4.63 9.19 9.33
CA HIS A 59 3.35 9.12 8.65
C HIS A 59 3.50 9.44 7.17
N TRP A 60 3.39 8.40 6.33
CA TRP A 60 3.42 8.55 4.89
C TRP A 60 2.03 8.93 4.35
N PHE A 61 1.00 8.30 4.88
CA PHE A 61 -0.40 8.60 4.55
C PHE A 61 -1.30 8.34 5.76
N THR A 62 -2.53 8.82 5.73
CA THR A 62 -3.52 8.61 6.78
C THR A 62 -4.86 8.26 6.17
N TYR A 63 -5.44 7.14 6.57
CA TYR A 63 -6.77 6.71 6.17
C TYR A 63 -7.86 7.53 6.86
N ASN A 64 -9.03 7.61 6.22
CA ASN A 64 -10.22 8.22 6.79
C ASN A 64 -10.77 7.37 7.94
N ALA A 65 -10.89 7.95 9.12
CA ALA A 65 -11.38 7.28 10.32
C ALA A 65 -12.86 6.83 10.24
N ASN A 66 -13.64 7.33 9.27
CA ASN A 66 -15.00 6.84 9.01
C ASN A 66 -15.07 5.52 8.24
N LEU A 67 -13.92 5.00 7.78
CA LEU A 67 -13.81 3.63 7.28
C LEU A 67 -13.86 2.65 8.46
N VAL A 68 -14.35 1.43 8.23
CA VAL A 68 -14.41 0.42 9.30
C VAL A 68 -12.99 0.03 9.69
N ASN A 69 -12.62 0.39 10.92
CA ASN A 69 -11.28 0.23 11.47
C ASN A 69 -11.32 -0.64 12.74
N PHE A 70 -10.41 -1.60 12.84
CA PHE A 70 -10.24 -2.46 14.01
C PHE A 70 -8.91 -2.22 14.75
N GLY A 71 -8.21 -1.14 14.42
CA GLY A 71 -6.85 -0.87 14.89
C GLY A 71 -5.78 -1.50 14.01
N SER A 72 -4.52 -1.25 14.36
CA SER A 72 -3.37 -1.73 13.61
C SER A 72 -2.47 -2.64 14.46
N TRP A 73 -1.87 -3.62 13.81
CA TRP A 73 -0.92 -4.55 14.42
C TRP A 73 0.48 -3.97 14.59
N VAL A 74 0.78 -2.85 13.93
CA VAL A 74 2.17 -2.29 13.87
C VAL A 74 2.70 -1.79 15.21
N ASN A 75 1.86 -1.64 16.22
CA ASN A 75 2.32 -1.33 17.59
C ASN A 75 3.33 -2.33 18.12
N GLU A 76 3.24 -3.59 17.66
CA GLU A 76 4.12 -4.68 18.09
C GLU A 76 5.41 -4.75 17.27
N VAL A 77 5.58 -3.90 16.24
CA VAL A 77 6.79 -3.88 15.42
C VAL A 77 7.92 -3.21 16.21
N PRO A 78 9.06 -3.89 16.40
CA PRO A 78 10.20 -3.32 17.11
C PRO A 78 10.64 -1.97 16.49
N GLY A 79 10.83 -0.97 17.35
CA GLY A 79 11.23 0.37 16.92
C GLY A 79 10.10 1.23 16.33
N TRP A 80 8.88 0.71 16.26
CA TRP A 80 7.71 1.50 15.87
C TRP A 80 7.22 2.33 17.05
N LEU A 81 7.33 3.63 16.91
CA LEU A 81 6.84 4.59 17.90
C LEU A 81 5.75 5.44 17.27
N ALA A 82 4.58 4.83 17.07
CA ALA A 82 3.45 5.55 16.54
C ALA A 82 3.00 6.68 17.47
N PRO A 83 2.54 7.82 16.94
CA PRO A 83 1.79 8.78 17.72
C PRO A 83 0.43 8.16 18.09
N GLY A 84 0.13 8.09 19.37
CA GLY A 84 -1.10 7.48 19.89
C GLY A 84 -0.79 6.45 20.98
N ARG A 85 -1.82 6.00 21.69
CA ARG A 85 -1.71 4.89 22.62
C ARG A 85 -1.64 3.58 21.83
N PRO A 86 -1.11 2.49 22.43
CA PRO A 86 -1.29 1.16 21.83
C PRO A 86 -2.75 0.93 21.45
N GLY A 87 -3.03 0.54 20.22
CA GLY A 87 -4.37 0.39 19.66
C GLY A 87 -5.04 1.67 19.14
N ALA A 88 -4.50 2.86 19.43
CA ALA A 88 -4.98 4.15 18.89
C ALA A 88 -4.05 4.67 17.79
N MET A 89 -3.62 3.79 16.93
CA MET A 89 -2.85 4.08 15.73
C MET A 89 -3.70 4.75 14.67
N ALA A 90 -3.01 5.30 13.67
CA ALA A 90 -3.64 5.67 12.41
C ALA A 90 -4.63 4.58 11.96
N PRO A 91 -5.82 4.95 11.48
CA PRO A 91 -6.82 3.97 11.06
C PRO A 91 -6.24 2.95 10.09
N GLU A 92 -6.55 1.68 10.33
CA GLU A 92 -6.21 0.56 9.46
C GLU A 92 -7.52 -0.08 8.97
N PRO A 93 -8.13 0.43 7.89
CA PRO A 93 -9.47 0.05 7.49
C PRO A 93 -9.48 -1.31 6.77
N ILE A 94 -9.45 -2.39 7.54
CA ILE A 94 -9.32 -3.76 7.04
C ILE A 94 -10.37 -4.16 6.00
N LEU A 95 -11.59 -3.61 6.08
CA LEU A 95 -12.65 -3.88 5.09
C LEU A 95 -12.43 -3.11 3.77
N LEU A 96 -11.54 -2.12 3.75
CA LEU A 96 -11.08 -1.48 2.52
C LEU A 96 -9.81 -2.17 2.02
N ILE A 97 -8.73 -2.14 2.81
CA ILE A 97 -7.40 -2.55 2.36
C ILE A 97 -7.33 -4.04 2.05
N GLY A 98 -7.91 -4.92 2.89
CA GLY A 98 -7.90 -6.35 2.63
C GLY A 98 -8.47 -6.71 1.26
N PRO A 99 -9.70 -6.32 0.93
CA PRO A 99 -10.28 -6.51 -0.40
C PRO A 99 -9.50 -5.83 -1.53
N VAL A 100 -9.04 -4.58 -1.34
CA VAL A 100 -8.29 -3.82 -2.36
C VAL A 100 -7.03 -4.55 -2.75
N TYR A 101 -6.25 -5.07 -1.80
CA TYR A 101 -5.05 -5.84 -2.10
C TYR A 101 -5.34 -7.09 -2.94
N ILE A 102 -6.53 -7.71 -2.81
CA ILE A 102 -6.92 -8.86 -3.62
C ILE A 102 -7.34 -8.42 -5.03
N TYR A 103 -8.40 -7.61 -5.14
CA TYR A 103 -8.99 -7.35 -6.46
C TYR A 103 -8.18 -6.35 -7.28
N PHE A 104 -7.64 -5.29 -6.66
CA PHE A 104 -6.96 -4.23 -7.40
C PHE A 104 -5.59 -4.68 -7.90
N ILE A 105 -4.81 -5.40 -7.07
CA ILE A 105 -3.53 -5.97 -7.53
C ILE A 105 -3.76 -7.03 -8.62
N MET A 106 -4.82 -7.84 -8.52
CA MET A 106 -5.17 -8.76 -9.59
C MET A 106 -5.57 -8.02 -10.89
N ILE A 107 -6.36 -6.95 -10.80
CA ILE A 107 -6.70 -6.09 -11.96
C ILE A 107 -5.44 -5.47 -12.54
N ALA A 108 -4.58 -4.88 -11.73
CA ALA A 108 -3.31 -4.31 -12.17
C ALA A 108 -2.44 -5.36 -12.87
N SER A 109 -2.33 -6.57 -12.29
CA SER A 109 -1.61 -7.69 -12.90
C SER A 109 -2.17 -8.11 -14.26
N LEU A 110 -3.51 -8.17 -14.39
CA LEU A 110 -4.19 -8.49 -15.65
C LEU A 110 -3.97 -7.39 -16.69
N PHE A 111 -4.10 -6.13 -16.28
CA PHE A 111 -3.89 -4.96 -17.11
C PHE A 111 -2.43 -4.90 -17.61
N GLY A 112 -1.44 -5.11 -16.73
CA GLY A 112 -0.03 -5.16 -17.14
C GLY A 112 0.27 -6.27 -18.12
N CYS A 113 -0.29 -7.46 -17.92
CA CYS A 113 -0.18 -8.53 -18.88
C CYS A 113 -0.84 -8.18 -20.23
N TRP A 114 -1.97 -7.48 -20.21
CA TRP A 114 -2.63 -7.00 -21.43
C TRP A 114 -1.76 -5.98 -22.15
N VAL A 115 -1.24 -4.96 -21.45
CA VAL A 115 -0.32 -3.95 -22.01
C VAL A 115 0.88 -4.59 -22.67
N MET A 116 1.56 -5.51 -21.97
CA MET A 116 2.74 -6.19 -22.50
C MET A 116 2.41 -7.08 -23.70
N ARG A 117 1.24 -7.74 -23.74
CA ARG A 117 0.80 -8.51 -24.91
C ARG A 117 0.51 -7.61 -26.10
N VAL A 118 -0.17 -6.48 -25.91
CA VAL A 118 -0.44 -5.50 -26.97
C VAL A 118 0.86 -4.95 -27.52
N ALA A 119 1.78 -4.53 -26.64
CA ALA A 119 3.11 -4.04 -27.03
C ALA A 119 3.90 -5.09 -27.81
N ARG A 120 3.91 -6.36 -27.36
CA ARG A 120 4.58 -7.46 -28.05
C ARG A 120 3.99 -7.75 -29.41
N ARG A 121 2.66 -7.68 -29.56
CA ARG A 121 1.98 -7.86 -30.87
C ARG A 121 2.32 -6.73 -31.84
N ARG A 122 2.40 -5.50 -31.35
CA ARG A 122 2.67 -4.32 -32.18
C ARG A 122 4.15 -4.23 -32.55
N TRP A 123 5.05 -4.66 -31.66
CA TRP A 123 6.51 -4.63 -31.81
C TRP A 123 7.12 -5.96 -31.36
N PRO A 124 7.15 -6.99 -32.23
CA PRO A 124 7.60 -8.34 -31.86
C PRO A 124 9.05 -8.43 -31.37
N GLY A 125 9.90 -7.49 -31.79
CA GLY A 125 11.33 -7.43 -31.46
C GLY A 125 11.64 -6.82 -30.09
N LEU A 126 10.64 -6.37 -29.32
CA LEU A 126 10.89 -5.79 -28.01
C LEU A 126 11.53 -6.80 -27.05
N ARG A 127 12.57 -6.35 -26.36
CA ARG A 127 13.22 -7.11 -25.27
C ARG A 127 12.34 -7.09 -24.00
N PRO A 128 12.50 -8.06 -23.08
CA PRO A 128 11.73 -8.10 -21.85
C PRO A 128 11.71 -6.78 -21.05
N TRP A 129 12.87 -6.14 -20.89
CA TRP A 129 12.99 -4.89 -20.16
C TRP A 129 12.26 -3.71 -20.83
N GLN A 130 12.15 -3.71 -22.17
CA GLN A 130 11.38 -2.69 -22.91
C GLN A 130 9.86 -2.89 -22.70
N LEU A 131 9.39 -4.15 -22.66
CA LEU A 131 8.01 -4.46 -22.30
C LEU A 131 7.70 -4.02 -20.87
N MET A 132 8.62 -4.26 -19.94
CA MET A 132 8.48 -3.79 -18.56
C MET A 132 8.45 -2.26 -18.48
N GLY A 133 9.26 -1.55 -19.26
CA GLY A 133 9.24 -0.08 -19.32
C GLY A 133 7.91 0.48 -19.83
N ILE A 134 7.33 -0.14 -20.90
CA ILE A 134 6.00 0.23 -21.39
C ILE A 134 4.92 -0.07 -20.32
N CYS A 135 5.03 -1.22 -19.65
CA CYS A 135 4.14 -1.59 -18.57
C CYS A 135 4.23 -0.59 -17.42
N PHE A 136 5.43 -0.16 -17.02
CA PHE A 136 5.64 0.82 -15.96
C PHE A 136 4.92 2.14 -16.23
N VAL A 137 5.06 2.69 -17.43
CA VAL A 137 4.36 3.93 -17.81
C VAL A 137 2.84 3.75 -17.74
N ALA A 138 2.33 2.60 -18.20
CA ALA A 138 0.90 2.30 -18.13
C ALA A 138 0.42 2.12 -16.69
N MET A 139 1.25 1.56 -15.80
CA MET A 139 0.92 1.41 -14.37
C MET A 139 0.93 2.73 -13.63
N CYS A 140 1.88 3.62 -13.92
CA CYS A 140 1.85 4.98 -13.39
C CYS A 140 0.56 5.71 -13.81
N ALA A 141 0.15 5.58 -15.07
CA ALA A 141 -1.10 6.18 -15.54
C ALA A 141 -2.34 5.55 -14.87
N LEU A 142 -2.35 4.23 -14.66
CA LEU A 142 -3.43 3.53 -13.95
C LEU A 142 -3.57 4.05 -12.52
N ASP A 143 -2.45 4.25 -11.85
CA ASP A 143 -2.42 4.71 -10.47
C ASP A 143 -2.87 6.17 -10.34
N VAL A 144 -2.38 7.06 -11.20
CA VAL A 144 -2.87 8.45 -11.26
C VAL A 144 -4.39 8.50 -11.44
N VAL A 145 -4.95 7.66 -12.30
CA VAL A 145 -6.40 7.61 -12.53
C VAL A 145 -7.13 7.02 -11.32
N GLY A 146 -6.68 5.88 -10.80
CA GLY A 146 -7.35 5.18 -9.69
C GLY A 146 -7.22 5.93 -8.39
N GLU A 147 -6.01 6.27 -8.00
CA GLU A 147 -5.71 6.92 -6.74
C GLU A 147 -5.86 8.44 -6.83
N GLY A 148 -5.13 9.06 -7.74
CA GLY A 148 -5.06 10.53 -7.82
C GLY A 148 -6.38 11.19 -8.21
N LEU A 149 -7.18 10.57 -9.10
CA LEU A 149 -8.42 11.16 -9.61
C LEU A 149 -9.69 10.56 -9.02
N VAL A 150 -9.64 9.40 -8.36
CA VAL A 150 -10.83 8.75 -7.78
C VAL A 150 -10.74 8.65 -6.26
N TRP A 151 -9.81 7.90 -5.72
CA TRP A 151 -9.81 7.58 -4.29
C TRP A 151 -9.44 8.76 -3.39
N LEU A 152 -8.41 9.51 -3.74
CA LEU A 152 -8.02 10.71 -2.98
C LEU A 152 -9.10 11.79 -2.99
N PRO A 153 -9.72 12.16 -4.14
CA PRO A 153 -10.84 13.09 -4.16
C PRO A 153 -12.06 12.62 -3.38
N LEU A 154 -12.28 11.30 -3.27
CA LEU A 154 -13.33 10.73 -2.43
C LEU A 154 -12.98 10.74 -0.93
N GLY A 155 -11.73 11.05 -0.58
CA GLY A 155 -11.28 11.18 0.80
C GLY A 155 -11.05 9.86 1.53
N PHE A 156 -10.69 8.78 0.83
CA PHE A 156 -10.39 7.49 1.46
C PHE A 156 -9.13 7.55 2.32
N TRP A 157 -8.12 8.26 1.84
CA TRP A 157 -6.89 8.60 2.57
C TRP A 157 -6.32 9.91 2.05
N GLU A 158 -5.34 10.43 2.74
CA GLU A 158 -4.61 11.63 2.34
C GLU A 158 -3.11 11.47 2.57
N TYR A 159 -2.35 12.12 1.70
CA TYR A 159 -0.90 12.28 1.85
C TYR A 159 -0.61 13.65 2.45
N PRO A 160 0.03 13.74 3.61
CA PRO A 160 0.40 15.04 4.20
C PRO A 160 1.51 15.74 3.44
N GLY A 161 2.28 15.00 2.65
CA GLY A 161 3.41 15.54 1.89
C GLY A 161 3.95 14.53 0.89
N GLY A 162 5.20 14.72 0.47
CA GLY A 162 5.87 13.87 -0.50
C GLY A 162 6.73 14.70 -1.45
N TYR A 163 7.32 14.04 -2.44
CA TYR A 163 8.12 14.72 -3.46
C TYR A 163 7.31 14.90 -4.74
N GLY A 164 7.30 16.13 -5.28
CA GLY A 164 6.60 16.47 -6.51
C GLY A 164 5.09 16.23 -6.34
N LEU A 165 4.38 17.22 -5.81
CA LEU A 165 2.95 17.07 -5.56
C LEU A 165 2.15 17.44 -6.82
N LEU A 166 1.28 16.54 -7.27
CA LEU A 166 0.14 16.89 -8.11
C LEU A 166 -0.97 17.41 -7.20
N PHE A 167 -1.72 18.39 -7.70
CA PHE A 167 -2.81 19.05 -6.96
C PHE A 167 -2.38 19.62 -5.57
N PRO A 168 -1.25 20.39 -5.48
CA PRO A 168 -0.62 20.74 -4.20
C PRO A 168 -1.47 21.65 -3.31
N SER A 169 -2.41 22.40 -3.89
CA SER A 169 -3.33 23.30 -3.19
C SER A 169 -4.64 22.67 -2.73
N THR A 170 -4.80 21.37 -2.96
CA THR A 170 -6.01 20.63 -2.59
C THR A 170 -5.78 19.68 -1.42
N TYR A 171 -6.85 19.15 -0.83
CA TYR A 171 -6.74 18.09 0.19
C TYR A 171 -6.28 16.76 -0.41
N HIS A 172 -6.56 16.50 -1.67
CA HIS A 172 -6.20 15.30 -2.40
C HIS A 172 -4.84 15.44 -3.11
N LYS A 173 -3.85 15.95 -2.39
CA LYS A 173 -2.47 15.99 -2.87
C LYS A 173 -2.00 14.59 -3.25
N TYR A 174 -1.40 14.47 -4.43
CA TYR A 174 -0.89 13.20 -4.91
C TYR A 174 0.62 13.28 -5.17
N PRO A 175 1.44 12.57 -4.37
CA PRO A 175 2.90 12.62 -4.50
C PRO A 175 3.39 11.84 -5.72
N VAL A 176 4.27 12.44 -6.52
CA VAL A 176 4.86 11.75 -7.70
C VAL A 176 5.68 10.53 -7.29
N ASN A 177 6.32 10.56 -6.12
CA ASN A 177 7.03 9.37 -5.62
C ASN A 177 6.08 8.18 -5.38
N GLU A 178 4.82 8.42 -4.97
CA GLU A 178 3.80 7.37 -4.85
C GLU A 178 3.53 6.73 -6.20
N MET A 179 3.23 7.54 -7.22
CA MET A 179 3.04 7.07 -8.60
C MET A 179 4.22 6.18 -9.07
N LEU A 180 5.45 6.57 -8.76
CA LEU A 180 6.63 5.83 -9.20
C LEU A 180 6.77 4.50 -8.45
N THR A 181 6.57 4.48 -7.14
CA THR A 181 6.69 3.26 -6.32
C THR A 181 5.60 2.26 -6.63
N ILE A 182 4.35 2.70 -6.77
CA ILE A 182 3.22 1.88 -7.22
C ILE A 182 3.47 1.39 -8.66
N GLY A 183 3.92 2.26 -9.55
CA GLY A 183 4.26 1.90 -10.93
C GLY A 183 5.29 0.77 -10.99
N VAL A 184 6.34 0.81 -10.16
CA VAL A 184 7.35 -0.26 -10.04
C VAL A 184 6.72 -1.53 -9.48
N MET A 185 5.96 -1.43 -8.38
CA MET A 185 5.32 -2.56 -7.73
C MET A 185 4.37 -3.30 -8.68
N PHE A 186 3.45 -2.60 -9.33
CA PHE A 186 2.49 -3.20 -10.25
C PHE A 186 3.15 -3.76 -11.52
N THR A 187 4.23 -3.11 -12.00
CA THR A 187 5.03 -3.66 -13.10
C THR A 187 5.70 -4.96 -12.71
N ALA A 188 6.25 -5.04 -11.51
CA ALA A 188 6.88 -6.26 -11.01
C ALA A 188 5.86 -7.40 -10.88
N VAL A 189 4.68 -7.14 -10.30
CA VAL A 189 3.59 -8.12 -10.18
C VAL A 189 3.07 -8.54 -11.56
N GLY A 190 2.84 -7.59 -12.47
CA GLY A 190 2.44 -7.87 -13.85
C GLY A 190 3.48 -8.70 -14.59
N SER A 191 4.77 -8.41 -14.39
CA SER A 191 5.89 -9.15 -14.98
C SER A 191 6.01 -10.55 -14.41
N LEU A 192 5.86 -10.71 -13.10
CA LEU A 192 5.83 -12.02 -12.43
C LEU A 192 4.76 -12.93 -13.08
N ARG A 193 3.60 -12.37 -13.37
CA ARG A 193 2.50 -13.08 -14.03
C ARG A 193 2.72 -13.29 -15.55
N TYR A 194 3.35 -12.35 -16.24
CA TYR A 194 3.51 -12.37 -17.68
C TYR A 194 4.63 -13.32 -18.15
N PHE A 195 5.80 -13.28 -17.50
CA PHE A 195 6.98 -14.05 -17.88
C PHE A 195 6.95 -15.44 -17.25
N ARG A 196 6.08 -16.31 -17.76
CA ARG A 196 5.99 -17.72 -17.36
C ARG A 196 6.84 -18.60 -18.28
N ASP A 197 7.29 -19.72 -17.74
CA ASP A 197 7.93 -20.76 -18.53
C ASP A 197 6.89 -21.59 -19.33
N ASP A 198 7.35 -22.55 -20.12
CA ASP A 198 6.52 -23.44 -20.95
C ASP A 198 5.55 -24.29 -20.11
N ARG A 199 5.80 -24.46 -18.83
CA ARG A 199 4.93 -25.15 -17.87
C ARG A 199 3.91 -24.21 -17.21
N GLY A 200 3.98 -22.93 -17.53
CA GLY A 200 3.14 -21.89 -16.95
C GLY A 200 3.58 -21.43 -15.55
N HIS A 201 4.79 -21.78 -15.12
CA HIS A 201 5.33 -21.36 -13.83
C HIS A 201 5.96 -19.98 -13.90
N THR A 202 5.77 -19.18 -12.87
CA THR A 202 6.47 -17.91 -12.67
C THR A 202 7.93 -18.15 -12.30
N ILE A 203 8.75 -17.10 -12.36
CA ILE A 203 10.13 -17.18 -11.90
C ILE A 203 10.25 -17.65 -10.45
N ALA A 204 9.29 -17.28 -9.59
CA ALA A 204 9.25 -17.68 -8.19
C ALA A 204 8.99 -19.18 -7.99
N GLU A 205 8.32 -19.82 -8.94
CA GLU A 205 7.97 -21.24 -8.86
C GLU A 205 9.03 -22.16 -9.47
N ARG A 206 9.99 -21.59 -10.23
CA ARG A 206 10.99 -22.40 -10.93
C ARG A 206 11.90 -23.13 -9.96
N GLY A 207 12.11 -24.39 -10.24
CA GLY A 207 12.99 -25.27 -9.45
C GLY A 207 12.33 -25.96 -8.26
N ILE A 208 11.09 -25.59 -7.88
CA ILE A 208 10.38 -26.24 -6.78
C ILE A 208 10.12 -27.72 -7.08
N GLU A 209 9.91 -28.08 -8.34
CA GLU A 209 9.74 -29.48 -8.77
C GLU A 209 10.98 -30.35 -8.50
N ARG A 210 12.16 -29.75 -8.35
CA ARG A 210 13.41 -30.47 -8.02
C ARG A 210 13.50 -30.82 -6.53
N ILE A 211 12.70 -30.12 -5.70
CA ILE A 211 12.65 -30.39 -4.25
C ILE A 211 11.69 -31.56 -4.02
N ARG A 212 12.23 -32.65 -3.49
CA ARG A 212 11.47 -33.88 -3.21
C ARG A 212 10.61 -33.74 -1.94
N VAL A 213 9.56 -32.92 -1.99
CA VAL A 213 8.62 -32.72 -0.86
C VAL A 213 7.30 -33.47 -1.03
N GLY A 214 7.16 -34.32 -2.03
CA GLY A 214 5.93 -35.10 -2.26
C GLY A 214 4.67 -34.22 -2.28
N ARG A 215 3.71 -34.50 -1.38
CA ARG A 215 2.47 -33.74 -1.24
C ARG A 215 2.67 -32.27 -0.86
N GLY A 216 3.85 -31.86 -0.42
CA GLY A 216 4.20 -30.48 -0.04
C GLY A 216 4.50 -29.53 -1.22
N GLN A 217 4.55 -30.00 -2.47
CA GLN A 217 4.89 -29.14 -3.60
C GLN A 217 3.93 -27.94 -3.77
N THR A 218 2.63 -28.15 -3.57
CA THR A 218 1.65 -27.06 -3.62
C THR A 218 1.92 -26.00 -2.54
N ALA A 219 2.21 -26.45 -1.31
CA ALA A 219 2.56 -25.53 -0.21
C ALA A 219 3.84 -24.74 -0.53
N MET A 220 4.85 -25.40 -1.08
CA MET A 220 6.09 -24.73 -1.50
C MET A 220 5.85 -23.68 -2.60
N ARG A 221 4.99 -23.97 -3.57
CA ARG A 221 4.58 -23.00 -4.60
C ARG A 221 3.85 -21.80 -3.98
N VAL A 222 2.90 -22.05 -3.06
CA VAL A 222 2.21 -20.98 -2.32
C VAL A 222 3.23 -20.12 -1.58
N LEU A 223 4.12 -20.71 -0.80
CA LEU A 223 5.15 -20.00 -0.05
C LEU A 223 6.07 -19.18 -0.96
N ALA A 224 6.54 -19.76 -2.06
CA ALA A 224 7.45 -19.07 -2.97
C ALA A 224 6.80 -17.87 -3.66
N VAL A 225 5.56 -18.01 -4.13
CA VAL A 225 4.84 -16.90 -4.78
C VAL A 225 4.46 -15.84 -3.73
N THR A 226 4.02 -16.25 -2.54
CA THR A 226 3.72 -15.32 -1.44
C THR A 226 4.97 -14.55 -1.03
N PHE A 227 6.10 -15.22 -0.84
CA PHE A 227 7.37 -14.57 -0.52
C PHE A 227 7.78 -13.57 -1.61
N ALA A 228 7.70 -13.95 -2.90
CA ALA A 228 8.03 -13.07 -4.00
C ALA A 228 7.12 -11.82 -4.02
N MET A 229 5.83 -11.98 -3.76
CA MET A 229 4.87 -10.86 -3.72
C MET A 229 5.16 -9.93 -2.54
N HIS A 230 5.44 -10.45 -1.34
CA HIS A 230 5.86 -9.65 -0.19
C HIS A 230 7.21 -8.96 -0.42
N LEU A 231 8.16 -9.62 -1.08
CA LEU A 231 9.43 -9.00 -1.45
C LEU A 231 9.23 -7.83 -2.43
N ILE A 232 8.35 -8.00 -3.43
CA ILE A 232 7.98 -6.92 -4.35
C ILE A 232 7.35 -5.76 -3.58
N LEU A 233 6.35 -6.01 -2.71
CA LEU A 233 5.72 -4.97 -1.89
C LEU A 233 6.75 -4.24 -1.03
N THR A 234 7.61 -4.99 -0.35
CA THR A 234 8.60 -4.42 0.57
C THR A 234 9.63 -3.56 -0.16
N LEU A 235 10.24 -4.08 -1.24
CA LEU A 235 11.33 -3.39 -1.93
C LEU A 235 10.86 -2.29 -2.88
N ALA A 236 9.72 -2.48 -3.54
CA ALA A 236 9.22 -1.52 -4.52
C ALA A 236 8.32 -0.44 -3.91
N TYR A 237 7.69 -0.70 -2.77
CA TYR A 237 6.71 0.19 -2.15
C TYR A 237 7.06 0.58 -0.71
N ASN A 238 7.03 -0.38 0.23
CA ASN A 238 7.16 -0.05 1.66
C ASN A 238 8.48 0.63 2.01
N LEU A 239 9.60 0.07 1.58
CA LEU A 239 10.91 0.61 1.90
C LEU A 239 11.15 2.01 1.30
N PRO A 240 10.89 2.27 0.00
CA PRO A 240 11.02 3.60 -0.57
C PRO A 240 10.13 4.63 0.13
N ASN A 241 8.85 4.30 0.38
CA ASN A 241 7.92 5.23 1.01
C ASN A 241 8.22 5.43 2.51
N SER A 242 8.72 4.41 3.22
CA SER A 242 9.25 4.60 4.58
C SER A 242 10.43 5.58 4.62
N ILE A 243 11.34 5.50 3.63
CA ILE A 243 12.47 6.43 3.51
C ILE A 243 11.96 7.85 3.23
N VAL A 244 10.97 8.00 2.33
CA VAL A 244 10.33 9.30 2.09
C VAL A 244 9.66 9.82 3.37
N GLY A 245 8.93 8.97 4.08
CA GLY A 245 8.31 9.31 5.36
C GLY A 245 9.31 9.70 6.45
N ALA A 246 10.53 9.15 6.43
CA ALA A 246 11.60 9.54 7.36
C ALA A 246 12.01 11.01 7.21
N HIS A 247 11.83 11.58 6.02
CA HIS A 247 12.03 13.00 5.74
C HIS A 247 10.72 13.77 5.89
N SER A 248 10.11 13.68 7.08
CA SER A 248 8.80 14.22 7.39
C SER A 248 8.59 15.63 6.86
N ARG A 249 7.44 15.86 6.23
CA ARG A 249 6.99 17.17 5.80
C ARG A 249 6.30 17.89 6.94
N PRO A 250 6.25 19.23 6.91
CA PRO A 250 5.39 19.98 7.83
C PRO A 250 3.95 19.51 7.75
N TRP A 251 3.27 19.44 8.91
CA TRP A 251 1.85 19.09 8.96
C TRP A 251 1.03 20.20 8.29
N PRO A 252 0.26 19.91 7.24
CA PRO A 252 -0.51 20.94 6.54
C PRO A 252 -1.61 21.53 7.42
N ALA A 253 -1.84 22.83 7.33
CA ALA A 253 -2.88 23.51 8.11
C ALA A 253 -4.30 23.03 7.77
N ASP A 254 -4.53 22.62 6.55
CA ASP A 254 -5.82 22.10 6.10
C ASP A 254 -6.12 20.70 6.65
N LEU A 255 -5.10 19.88 6.89
CA LEU A 255 -5.27 18.54 7.44
C LEU A 255 -5.79 18.57 8.89
N GLN A 256 -5.35 19.53 9.70
CA GLN A 256 -5.82 19.71 11.08
C GLN A 256 -7.32 20.02 11.17
N LYS A 257 -7.89 20.61 10.15
CA LYS A 257 -9.33 20.93 10.08
C LYS A 257 -10.20 19.70 9.79
N ARG A 258 -9.57 18.55 9.55
CA ARG A 258 -10.23 17.32 9.13
C ARG A 258 -10.13 16.28 10.22
N SER A 259 -10.97 16.43 11.25
CA SER A 259 -11.01 15.51 12.40
C SER A 259 -11.12 14.04 12.01
N TYR A 260 -11.77 13.72 10.91
CA TYR A 260 -11.89 12.35 10.42
C TYR A 260 -10.58 11.69 9.96
N LEU A 261 -9.50 12.47 9.73
CA LEU A 261 -8.17 11.94 9.43
C LEU A 261 -7.30 11.86 10.68
N THR A 262 -7.57 12.70 11.68
CA THR A 262 -6.77 12.79 12.91
C THR A 262 -7.37 12.00 14.06
N ASP A 263 -8.58 11.49 13.90
CA ASP A 263 -9.32 10.77 14.95
C ASP A 263 -8.51 9.54 15.43
N GLY A 264 -8.33 9.46 16.75
CA GLY A 264 -7.54 8.41 17.36
C GLY A 264 -6.01 8.57 17.26
N ILE A 265 -5.50 9.53 16.49
CA ILE A 265 -4.07 9.84 16.38
C ILE A 265 -3.71 11.00 17.31
N CYS A 266 -4.47 12.08 17.23
CA CYS A 266 -4.30 13.29 18.03
C CYS A 266 -5.63 14.04 18.11
N GLY A 267 -5.76 14.99 19.04
CA GLY A 267 -6.97 15.79 19.26
C GLY A 267 -7.98 15.09 20.16
N ALA A 268 -9.26 15.35 19.93
CA ALA A 268 -10.35 14.88 20.78
C ALA A 268 -10.31 13.37 21.03
N GLY A 269 -10.44 12.95 22.28
CA GLY A 269 -10.40 11.55 22.68
C GLY A 269 -9.00 10.94 22.81
N THR A 270 -7.95 11.70 22.57
CA THR A 270 -6.54 11.30 22.76
C THR A 270 -5.88 12.16 23.83
N ASP A 271 -4.71 11.74 24.30
CA ASP A 271 -3.84 12.51 25.20
C ASP A 271 -2.82 13.38 24.44
N ARG A 272 -3.07 13.64 23.16
CA ARG A 272 -2.15 14.34 22.25
C ARG A 272 -2.85 15.45 21.50
N MET A 273 -2.21 16.61 21.45
CA MET A 273 -2.62 17.66 20.53
C MET A 273 -2.14 17.34 19.11
N CYS A 274 -2.95 17.71 18.13
CA CYS A 274 -2.49 17.68 16.75
C CYS A 274 -1.41 18.76 16.54
N PRO A 275 -0.33 18.47 15.78
CA PRO A 275 0.74 19.41 15.55
C PRO A 275 0.23 20.71 14.92
N ALA A 276 0.82 21.84 15.33
CA ALA A 276 0.53 23.13 14.70
C ALA A 276 0.98 23.14 13.23
N PRO A 277 0.41 24.02 12.39
CA PRO A 277 0.90 24.21 11.02
C PRO A 277 2.41 24.51 11.00
N GLY A 278 3.13 23.89 10.09
CA GLY A 278 4.58 24.04 10.00
C GLY A 278 5.40 23.14 10.92
N VAL A 279 4.77 22.43 11.84
CA VAL A 279 5.46 21.40 12.65
C VAL A 279 5.64 20.14 11.81
N PRO A 280 6.84 19.54 11.75
CA PRO A 280 7.07 18.30 11.04
C PRO A 280 6.17 17.17 11.59
N LEU A 281 5.72 16.29 10.71
CA LEU A 281 5.00 15.08 11.11
C LEU A 281 5.89 14.22 12.03
N PRO A 282 5.33 13.62 13.10
CA PRO A 282 6.09 12.74 13.96
C PRO A 282 6.66 11.57 13.17
N ARG A 283 7.93 11.27 13.37
CA ARG A 283 8.55 10.05 12.85
C ARG A 283 8.16 8.87 13.73
N GLY A 284 7.99 7.70 13.13
CA GLY A 284 7.62 6.49 13.82
C GLY A 284 8.55 6.14 15.00
N ASN A 285 9.83 6.47 14.90
CA ASN A 285 10.83 6.19 15.93
C ASN A 285 11.11 7.36 16.90
N SER A 286 10.46 8.51 16.75
CA SER A 286 10.74 9.68 17.59
C SER A 286 10.07 9.56 18.96
N GLY A 287 8.88 9.01 19.02
CA GLY A 287 8.04 8.97 20.23
C GLY A 287 7.69 10.35 20.82
N ALA A 288 8.17 11.44 20.20
CA ALA A 288 7.87 12.79 20.64
C ALA A 288 6.44 13.16 20.28
N TYR A 289 5.72 13.79 21.20
CA TYR A 289 4.35 14.26 20.97
C TYR A 289 4.05 15.49 21.83
N ILE A 290 2.99 16.22 21.48
CA ILE A 290 2.44 17.31 22.30
C ILE A 290 1.26 16.75 23.08
N ASP A 291 1.26 16.87 24.40
CA ASP A 291 0.16 16.45 25.26
C ASP A 291 -1.02 17.42 25.21
N LEU A 292 -2.10 17.12 25.95
CA LEU A 292 -3.30 17.95 26.00
C LEU A 292 -3.09 19.31 26.67
N ASP A 293 -2.03 19.44 27.45
CA ASP A 293 -1.64 20.70 28.11
C ASP A 293 -0.72 21.56 27.23
N GLY A 294 -0.46 21.11 25.99
CA GLY A 294 0.40 21.81 25.04
C GLY A 294 1.90 21.63 25.31
N GLN A 295 2.28 20.71 26.22
CA GLN A 295 3.67 20.44 26.55
C GLN A 295 4.26 19.43 25.56
N LEU A 296 5.47 19.72 25.09
CA LEU A 296 6.20 18.81 24.23
C LEU A 296 6.84 17.69 25.07
N PHE A 297 6.36 16.48 24.89
CA PHE A 297 6.99 15.29 25.46
C PHE A 297 8.05 14.76 24.49
N VAL A 298 9.29 14.66 24.96
CA VAL A 298 10.42 14.12 24.18
C VAL A 298 11.00 12.95 24.97
N PRO A 299 10.92 11.71 24.45
CA PRO A 299 11.55 10.57 25.10
C PRO A 299 13.06 10.77 25.24
N LYS A 300 13.63 10.25 26.33
CA LYS A 300 15.07 10.34 26.59
C LYS A 300 15.85 9.71 25.43
N GLY A 301 16.82 10.45 24.89
CA GLY A 301 17.64 10.00 23.76
C GLY A 301 17.05 10.29 22.36
N THR A 302 15.88 10.94 22.30
CA THR A 302 15.28 11.35 21.03
C THR A 302 15.86 12.69 20.57
N THR A 303 16.29 12.76 19.31
CA THR A 303 16.64 14.03 18.66
C THR A 303 15.43 14.53 17.89
N LEU A 304 14.95 15.72 18.25
CA LEU A 304 13.86 16.35 17.49
C LEU A 304 14.36 16.83 16.12
N PRO A 305 13.54 16.69 15.07
CA PRO A 305 13.85 17.31 13.79
C PRO A 305 13.89 18.84 13.95
N GLN A 306 14.83 19.47 13.28
CA GLN A 306 14.89 20.92 13.24
C GLN A 306 13.61 21.48 12.58
N PRO A 307 13.06 22.59 13.09
CA PRO A 307 11.93 23.26 12.45
C PRO A 307 12.27 23.58 11.00
N VAL A 308 11.40 23.20 10.08
CA VAL A 308 11.54 23.61 8.69
C VAL A 308 11.07 25.06 8.59
N PRO A 309 11.86 25.99 8.05
CA PRO A 309 11.40 27.34 7.81
C PRO A 309 10.11 27.28 6.96
N LEU A 310 9.08 27.99 7.41
CA LEU A 310 7.90 28.20 6.59
C LEU A 310 8.33 29.13 5.44
N ASP A 311 8.36 28.62 4.23
CA ASP A 311 8.45 29.48 3.04
C ASP A 311 7.20 30.36 3.06
N ARG A 312 7.42 31.66 3.21
CA ARG A 312 6.39 32.70 3.25
C ARG A 312 5.80 32.94 1.87
#